data_03e4214e0d5fdd67c2d99cc68b4e56b6
#
_entry.id   03e4214e0d5fdd67c2d99cc68b4e56b6
#
_cell.length_a   1.000
_cell.length_b   1.000
_cell.length_c   1.000
_cell.angle_alpha   90.00
_cell.angle_beta   90.00
_cell.angle_gamma   90.00
#
_symmetry.space_group_name_H-M   'P 1'
#
loop_
_entity.id
_entity.type
_entity.pdbx_description
1 polymer ?
#
loop_
_entity_poly.entity_id
_entity_poly.type
_entity_poly.pdbx_seq_one_letter_code
_entity_poly.pdbx_strand_id
1 'polypeptide(L)'
;TNCSNNYGPYHFPEKLIPLVILNALDGKALPIYGKGDQIRDWLYVEDHARALYTVVTTGVVGETYNIGGHNEKQNLDVVHTICDLLDEMVPKTGSYRDQITYVTDRPGHDRRYAIDASKMSHELNWQPQETFESGIRKTVQWYLDNQQWVNNVKSGSYQDWIAKNYQERN
;
A
#
# COMPACT_ATOMS: atom_id res chain seq x y z
N THR A 1 -18.38 5.18 3.32
CA THR A 1 -17.12 5.71 2.76
C THR A 1 -16.57 4.81 1.67
N ASN A 2 -15.93 5.39 0.65
CA ASN A 2 -15.11 4.70 -0.32
C ASN A 2 -13.69 5.29 -0.25
N CYS A 3 -12.65 4.45 -0.36
CA CYS A 3 -11.29 4.94 -0.29
C CYS A 3 -10.44 4.52 -1.49
N SER A 4 -9.38 5.28 -1.76
CA SER A 4 -8.34 4.92 -2.70
C SER A 4 -7.43 3.80 -2.15
N ASN A 5 -6.36 3.44 -2.87
CA ASN A 5 -5.44 2.39 -2.43
C ASN A 5 -4.70 2.78 -1.15
N ASN A 6 -4.90 2.02 -0.08
CA ASN A 6 -4.20 2.25 1.18
C ASN A 6 -2.81 1.60 1.18
N TYR A 7 -1.87 2.23 1.89
CA TYR A 7 -0.55 1.68 2.17
C TYR A 7 -0.05 2.16 3.54
N GLY A 8 0.91 1.46 4.11
CA GLY A 8 1.46 1.81 5.43
C GLY A 8 1.75 0.59 6.29
N PRO A 9 1.86 0.79 7.61
CA PRO A 9 2.00 -0.27 8.61
C PRO A 9 0.93 -1.36 8.49
N TYR A 10 1.34 -2.61 8.80
CA TYR A 10 0.44 -3.78 8.83
C TYR A 10 -0.23 -4.15 7.50
N HIS A 11 0.18 -3.56 6.37
CA HIS A 11 -0.36 -3.95 5.06
C HIS A 11 0.09 -5.37 4.71
N PHE A 12 -0.87 -6.24 4.34
CA PHE A 12 -0.60 -7.66 4.13
C PHE A 12 0.38 -7.91 2.98
N PRO A 13 1.38 -8.82 3.16
CA PRO A 13 2.53 -8.99 2.25
C PRO A 13 2.23 -9.35 0.79
N GLU A 14 1.00 -9.73 0.44
CA GLU A 14 0.62 -10.03 -0.96
C GLU A 14 0.34 -8.79 -1.82
N LYS A 15 0.20 -7.62 -1.19
CA LYS A 15 -0.09 -6.35 -1.89
C LYS A 15 1.20 -5.71 -2.42
N LEU A 16 1.09 -4.88 -3.46
CA LEU A 16 2.22 -4.36 -4.23
C LEU A 16 3.36 -3.82 -3.35
N ILE A 17 3.06 -2.84 -2.48
CA ILE A 17 4.09 -2.15 -1.70
C ILE A 17 4.82 -3.10 -0.75
N PRO A 18 4.14 -3.84 0.16
CA PRO A 18 4.85 -4.76 1.05
C PRO A 18 5.50 -5.93 0.31
N LEU A 19 4.89 -6.44 -0.77
CA LEU A 19 5.49 -7.49 -1.58
C LEU A 19 6.83 -7.05 -2.17
N VAL A 20 6.88 -5.84 -2.73
CA VAL A 20 8.12 -5.29 -3.31
C VAL A 20 9.19 -5.10 -2.24
N ILE A 21 8.83 -4.50 -1.09
CA ILE A 21 9.79 -4.31 0.03
C ILE A 21 10.39 -5.66 0.45
N LEU A 22 9.53 -6.65 0.72
CA LEU A 22 9.97 -7.94 1.26
C LEU A 22 10.73 -8.77 0.23
N ASN A 23 10.28 -8.81 -1.03
CA ASN A 23 11.00 -9.49 -2.08
C ASN A 23 12.37 -8.85 -2.34
N ALA A 24 12.46 -7.51 -2.33
CA ALA A 24 13.70 -6.79 -2.49
C ALA A 24 14.71 -7.20 -1.41
N LEU A 25 14.31 -7.18 -0.15
CA LEU A 25 15.14 -7.60 1.00
C LEU A 25 15.54 -9.08 0.94
N ASP A 26 14.63 -9.95 0.47
CA ASP A 26 14.89 -11.39 0.30
C ASP A 26 15.75 -11.71 -0.96
N GLY A 27 16.16 -10.71 -1.76
CA GLY A 27 16.91 -10.92 -3.02
C GLY A 27 16.09 -11.57 -4.14
N LYS A 28 14.76 -11.54 -4.05
CA LYS A 28 13.82 -12.12 -5.02
C LYS A 28 13.49 -11.12 -6.13
N ALA A 29 12.97 -11.66 -7.26
CA ALA A 29 12.46 -10.84 -8.35
C ALA A 29 11.31 -9.92 -7.91
N LEU A 30 11.27 -8.71 -8.48
CA LEU A 30 10.21 -7.71 -8.31
C LEU A 30 9.34 -7.71 -9.57
N PRO A 31 8.26 -8.49 -9.62
CA PRO A 31 7.48 -8.65 -10.84
C PRO A 31 6.61 -7.42 -11.11
N ILE A 32 6.79 -6.83 -12.30
CA ILE A 32 5.99 -5.73 -12.83
C ILE A 32 5.06 -6.26 -13.91
N TYR A 33 3.76 -6.10 -13.71
CA TYR A 33 2.73 -6.49 -14.68
C TYR A 33 2.73 -5.54 -15.88
N GLY A 34 2.84 -6.11 -17.10
CA GLY A 34 2.89 -5.35 -18.33
C GLY A 34 4.07 -4.36 -18.36
N LYS A 35 3.79 -3.08 -18.56
CA LYS A 35 4.78 -2.00 -18.53
C LYS A 35 4.89 -1.29 -17.18
N GLY A 36 4.02 -1.62 -16.23
CA GLY A 36 3.94 -0.94 -14.94
C GLY A 36 3.33 0.46 -15.00
N ASP A 37 2.62 0.80 -16.07
CA ASP A 37 2.02 2.11 -16.33
C ASP A 37 0.60 2.25 -15.75
N GLN A 38 0.11 1.24 -15.02
CA GLN A 38 -1.16 1.34 -14.32
C GLN A 38 -1.06 2.35 -13.18
N ILE A 39 -2.03 3.27 -13.13
CA ILE A 39 -2.06 4.39 -12.18
C ILE A 39 -2.97 4.06 -11.00
N ARG A 40 -2.50 4.34 -9.78
CA ARG A 40 -3.27 4.23 -8.54
C ARG A 40 -3.11 5.49 -7.72
N ASP A 41 -4.20 5.92 -7.08
CA ASP A 41 -4.14 6.93 -6.04
C ASP A 41 -3.81 6.25 -4.69
N TRP A 42 -2.77 6.72 -4.02
CA TRP A 42 -2.22 6.13 -2.82
C TRP A 42 -2.50 6.98 -1.58
N LEU A 43 -3.14 6.36 -0.59
CA LEU A 43 -3.51 6.99 0.68
C LEU A 43 -2.79 6.32 1.84
N TYR A 44 -2.05 7.10 2.64
CA TYR A 44 -1.40 6.57 3.83
C TYR A 44 -2.43 6.12 4.87
N VAL A 45 -2.23 4.95 5.46
CA VAL A 45 -3.27 4.29 6.26
C VAL A 45 -3.70 5.08 7.50
N GLU A 46 -2.79 5.83 8.14
CA GLU A 46 -3.14 6.67 9.29
C GLU A 46 -4.00 7.87 8.87
N ASP A 47 -3.77 8.43 7.69
CA ASP A 47 -4.64 9.45 7.11
C ASP A 47 -6.04 8.89 6.84
N HIS A 48 -6.12 7.65 6.32
CA HIS A 48 -7.41 6.99 6.15
C HIS A 48 -8.13 6.78 7.48
N ALA A 49 -7.44 6.30 8.52
CA ALA A 49 -8.02 6.12 9.86
C ALA A 49 -8.55 7.44 10.43
N ARG A 50 -7.79 8.52 10.27
CA ARG A 50 -8.20 9.87 10.67
C ARG A 50 -9.42 10.37 9.87
N ALA A 51 -9.48 10.08 8.57
CA ALA A 51 -10.63 10.40 7.73
C ALA A 51 -11.89 9.67 8.20
N LEU A 52 -11.80 8.38 8.49
CA LEU A 52 -12.93 7.58 9.01
C LEU A 52 -13.44 8.16 10.33
N TYR A 53 -12.54 8.53 11.25
CA TYR A 53 -12.92 9.18 12.50
C TYR A 53 -13.64 10.51 12.25
N THR A 54 -13.14 11.34 11.33
CA THR A 54 -13.77 12.59 10.96
C THR A 54 -15.18 12.36 10.40
N VAL A 55 -15.36 11.40 9.49
CA VAL A 55 -16.69 11.09 8.95
C VAL A 55 -17.67 10.63 10.04
N VAL A 56 -17.23 9.76 10.94
CA VAL A 56 -18.09 9.25 12.03
C VAL A 56 -18.51 10.36 13.00
N THR A 57 -17.65 11.34 13.25
CA THR A 57 -17.90 12.37 14.25
C THR A 57 -18.55 13.64 13.70
N THR A 58 -18.31 13.97 12.43
CA THR A 58 -18.74 15.25 11.84
C THR A 58 -19.45 15.10 10.49
N GLY A 59 -19.48 13.89 9.90
CA GLY A 59 -20.17 13.66 8.64
C GLY A 59 -21.70 13.76 8.76
N VAL A 60 -22.33 14.09 7.65
CA VAL A 60 -23.81 14.13 7.56
C VAL A 60 -24.34 12.70 7.46
N VAL A 61 -25.29 12.36 8.33
CA VAL A 61 -25.91 11.02 8.37
C VAL A 61 -26.63 10.73 7.03
N GLY A 62 -26.34 9.57 6.46
CA GLY A 62 -26.91 9.15 5.18
C GLY A 62 -26.09 9.57 3.95
N GLU A 63 -25.06 10.41 4.12
CA GLU A 63 -24.17 10.84 3.04
C GLU A 63 -23.01 9.86 2.81
N THR A 64 -22.49 9.86 1.58
CA THR A 64 -21.31 9.09 1.19
C THR A 64 -20.12 10.03 1.02
N TYR A 65 -18.97 9.61 1.57
CA TYR A 65 -17.71 10.34 1.48
C TYR A 65 -16.64 9.48 0.81
N ASN A 66 -16.04 10.04 -0.24
CA ASN A 66 -14.85 9.46 -0.87
C ASN A 66 -13.61 9.98 -0.17
N ILE A 67 -12.66 9.08 0.11
CA ILE A 67 -11.41 9.38 0.83
C ILE A 67 -10.23 9.01 -0.07
N GLY A 68 -9.49 9.99 -0.54
CA GLY A 68 -8.37 9.84 -1.46
C GLY A 68 -7.10 10.52 -1.00
N GLY A 69 -5.97 10.05 -1.52
CA GLY A 69 -4.65 10.56 -1.15
C GLY A 69 -4.19 11.75 -2.00
N HIS A 70 -4.82 11.98 -3.15
CA HIS A 70 -4.35 12.90 -4.19
C HIS A 70 -2.92 12.61 -4.66
N ASN A 71 -2.50 11.34 -4.58
CA ASN A 71 -1.16 10.84 -4.86
C ASN A 71 -1.21 9.78 -5.98
N GLU A 72 -1.60 10.19 -7.17
CA GLU A 72 -1.59 9.30 -8.33
C GLU A 72 -0.17 8.99 -8.77
N LYS A 73 0.20 7.71 -8.78
CA LYS A 73 1.52 7.22 -9.22
C LYS A 73 1.34 5.99 -10.13
N GLN A 74 2.24 5.83 -11.09
CA GLN A 74 2.36 4.58 -11.83
C GLN A 74 2.95 3.49 -10.91
N ASN A 75 2.55 2.25 -11.13
CA ASN A 75 3.08 1.13 -10.35
C ASN A 75 4.62 1.04 -10.44
N LEU A 76 5.18 1.31 -11.61
CA LEU A 76 6.63 1.30 -11.82
C LEU A 76 7.33 2.40 -10.99
N ASP A 77 6.74 3.61 -10.91
CA ASP A 77 7.29 4.71 -10.11
C ASP A 77 7.29 4.36 -8.61
N VAL A 78 6.21 3.70 -8.14
CA VAL A 78 6.14 3.19 -6.76
C VAL A 78 7.26 2.21 -6.48
N VAL A 79 7.49 1.25 -7.38
CA VAL A 79 8.55 0.24 -7.24
C VAL A 79 9.93 0.88 -7.26
N HIS A 80 10.18 1.83 -8.17
CA HIS A 80 11.44 2.57 -8.23
C HIS A 80 11.69 3.32 -6.91
N THR A 81 10.68 4.03 -6.39
CA THR A 81 10.79 4.77 -5.12
C THR A 81 11.14 3.83 -3.96
N ILE A 82 10.54 2.65 -3.89
CA ILE A 82 10.86 1.65 -2.85
C ILE A 82 12.31 1.17 -3.00
N CYS A 83 12.74 0.85 -4.23
CA CYS A 83 14.13 0.41 -4.47
C CYS A 83 15.14 1.49 -4.05
N ASP A 84 14.90 2.74 -4.42
CA ASP A 84 15.79 3.87 -4.08
C ASP A 84 15.88 4.07 -2.56
N LEU A 85 14.74 3.95 -1.84
CA LEU A 85 14.71 4.01 -0.38
C LEU A 85 15.46 2.85 0.26
N LEU A 86 15.37 1.64 -0.30
CA LEU A 86 16.10 0.49 0.19
C LEU A 86 17.61 0.61 -0.13
N ASP A 87 17.99 1.14 -1.29
CA ASP A 87 19.39 1.43 -1.61
C ASP A 87 20.01 2.44 -0.62
N GLU A 88 19.19 3.39 -0.12
CA GLU A 88 19.62 4.34 0.93
C GLU A 88 19.67 3.71 2.32
N MET A 89 18.62 2.99 2.74
CA MET A 89 18.43 2.52 4.12
C MET A 89 19.13 1.20 4.43
N VAL A 90 19.26 0.32 3.43
CA VAL A 90 19.88 -1.02 3.54
C VAL A 90 20.74 -1.27 2.31
N PRO A 91 21.86 -0.53 2.15
CA PRO A 91 22.71 -0.61 0.96
C PRO A 91 23.30 -2.01 0.77
N LYS A 92 23.37 -2.44 -0.50
CA LYS A 92 23.98 -3.70 -0.94
C LYS A 92 24.88 -3.48 -2.15
N THR A 93 25.54 -4.53 -2.61
CA THR A 93 26.24 -4.49 -3.91
C THR A 93 25.22 -4.47 -5.04
N GLY A 94 25.28 -3.47 -5.95
CA GLY A 94 24.27 -3.21 -6.97
C GLY A 94 23.04 -2.50 -6.40
N SER A 95 22.03 -2.30 -7.25
CA SER A 95 20.78 -1.65 -6.86
C SER A 95 19.65 -2.67 -6.65
N TYR A 96 18.69 -2.35 -5.79
CA TYR A 96 17.45 -3.11 -5.69
C TYR A 96 16.63 -3.04 -6.98
N ARG A 97 16.81 -2.01 -7.82
CA ARG A 97 16.19 -1.92 -9.15
C ARG A 97 16.63 -3.04 -10.10
N ASP A 98 17.82 -3.63 -9.89
CA ASP A 98 18.32 -4.75 -10.71
C ASP A 98 17.47 -6.04 -10.54
N GLN A 99 16.63 -6.10 -9.51
CA GLN A 99 15.70 -7.21 -9.26
C GLN A 99 14.37 -7.06 -10.02
N ILE A 100 14.11 -5.92 -10.69
CA ILE A 100 12.86 -5.69 -11.43
C ILE A 100 12.79 -6.64 -12.62
N THR A 101 11.64 -7.32 -12.75
CA THR A 101 11.33 -8.21 -13.87
C THR A 101 9.95 -7.86 -14.42
N TYR A 102 9.79 -7.95 -15.75
CA TYR A 102 8.50 -7.70 -16.38
C TYR A 102 7.79 -9.04 -16.65
N VAL A 103 6.52 -9.11 -16.27
CA VAL A 103 5.68 -10.28 -16.48
C VAL A 103 4.45 -9.91 -17.31
N THR A 104 3.80 -10.92 -17.89
CA THR A 104 2.56 -10.71 -18.66
C THR A 104 1.50 -10.04 -17.79
N ASP A 105 0.85 -9.02 -18.33
CA ASP A 105 -0.23 -8.33 -17.62
C ASP A 105 -1.44 -9.25 -17.43
N ARG A 106 -2.17 -9.03 -16.35
CA ARG A 106 -3.38 -9.80 -16.05
C ARG A 106 -4.57 -9.31 -16.88
N PRO A 107 -5.48 -10.18 -17.32
CA PRO A 107 -6.71 -9.77 -17.98
C PRO A 107 -7.54 -8.82 -17.10
N GLY A 108 -8.10 -7.76 -17.69
CA GLY A 108 -8.95 -6.82 -16.99
C GLY A 108 -8.21 -5.93 -15.97
N HIS A 109 -6.90 -5.73 -16.13
CA HIS A 109 -6.15 -4.85 -15.25
C HIS A 109 -6.52 -3.39 -15.49
N ASP A 110 -7.13 -2.73 -14.51
CA ASP A 110 -7.52 -1.33 -14.61
C ASP A 110 -6.30 -0.45 -14.90
N ARG A 111 -6.39 0.33 -15.98
CA ARG A 111 -5.33 1.27 -16.36
C ARG A 111 -5.16 2.39 -15.33
N ARG A 112 -6.28 2.89 -14.80
CA ARG A 112 -6.27 3.96 -13.79
C ARG A 112 -7.40 3.74 -12.79
N TYR A 113 -7.06 3.81 -11.52
CA TYR A 113 -7.99 3.83 -10.40
C TYR A 113 -7.63 4.99 -9.47
N ALA A 114 -8.50 6.00 -9.45
CA ALA A 114 -8.39 7.19 -8.62
C ALA A 114 -9.79 7.64 -8.17
N ILE A 115 -9.85 8.43 -7.12
CA ILE A 115 -11.10 8.86 -6.51
C ILE A 115 -11.11 10.38 -6.33
N ASP A 116 -12.25 11.00 -6.53
CA ASP A 116 -12.47 12.41 -6.19
C ASP A 116 -12.88 12.53 -4.72
N ALA A 117 -11.99 13.03 -3.89
CA ALA A 117 -12.18 13.26 -2.46
C ALA A 117 -12.50 14.72 -2.11
N SER A 118 -12.85 15.57 -3.06
CA SER A 118 -13.11 17.01 -2.86
C SER A 118 -14.20 17.28 -1.81
N LYS A 119 -15.23 16.43 -1.72
CA LYS A 119 -16.29 16.53 -0.72
C LYS A 119 -15.74 16.46 0.72
N MET A 120 -14.78 15.58 1.00
CA MET A 120 -14.11 15.49 2.31
C MET A 120 -13.43 16.80 2.70
N SER A 121 -12.76 17.44 1.74
CA SER A 121 -12.11 18.72 1.95
C SER A 121 -13.11 19.86 2.18
N HIS A 122 -14.15 19.94 1.34
CA HIS A 122 -15.10 21.07 1.37
C HIS A 122 -16.06 21.01 2.56
N GLU A 123 -16.59 19.83 2.88
CA GLU A 123 -17.62 19.68 3.91
C GLU A 123 -17.04 19.40 5.30
N LEU A 124 -15.93 18.63 5.38
CA LEU A 124 -15.36 18.17 6.64
C LEU A 124 -13.98 18.77 6.94
N ASN A 125 -13.49 19.68 6.09
CA ASN A 125 -12.16 20.30 6.20
C ASN A 125 -11.04 19.27 6.44
N TRP A 126 -11.17 18.08 5.81
CA TRP A 126 -10.19 17.02 5.92
C TRP A 126 -9.31 16.95 4.68
N GLN A 127 -8.01 16.79 4.91
CA GLN A 127 -7.01 16.50 3.88
C GLN A 127 -5.98 15.49 4.40
N PRO A 128 -5.34 14.70 3.50
CA PRO A 128 -4.22 13.87 3.91
C PRO A 128 -3.07 14.74 4.44
N GLN A 129 -2.37 14.26 5.46
CA GLN A 129 -1.20 14.90 6.05
C GLN A 129 0.10 14.41 5.44
N GLU A 130 0.09 13.15 4.94
CA GLU A 130 1.26 12.57 4.30
C GLU A 130 1.21 12.78 2.79
N THR A 131 2.35 13.16 2.21
CA THR A 131 2.60 12.99 0.78
C THR A 131 2.96 11.53 0.50
N PHE A 132 2.96 11.13 -0.77
CA PHE A 132 3.43 9.78 -1.13
C PHE A 132 4.88 9.57 -0.66
N GLU A 133 5.73 10.55 -0.87
CA GLU A 133 7.16 10.48 -0.54
C GLU A 133 7.41 10.33 0.97
N SER A 134 6.68 11.08 1.81
CA SER A 134 6.82 10.97 3.27
C SER A 134 6.23 9.66 3.80
N GLY A 135 5.05 9.28 3.32
CA GLY A 135 4.36 8.06 3.74
C GLY A 135 5.08 6.78 3.31
N ILE A 136 5.63 6.73 2.08
CA ILE A 136 6.35 5.54 1.60
C ILE A 136 7.66 5.32 2.37
N ARG A 137 8.38 6.39 2.71
CA ARG A 137 9.59 6.31 3.57
C ARG A 137 9.25 5.73 4.95
N LYS A 138 8.18 6.23 5.59
CA LYS A 138 7.67 5.68 6.86
C LYS A 138 7.28 4.21 6.72
N THR A 139 6.66 3.84 5.62
CA THR A 139 6.25 2.47 5.34
C THR A 139 7.46 1.53 5.22
N VAL A 140 8.45 1.89 4.40
CA VAL A 140 9.69 1.09 4.26
C VAL A 140 10.37 0.92 5.62
N GLN A 141 10.55 2.02 6.37
CA GLN A 141 11.14 1.97 7.71
C GLN A 141 10.36 1.04 8.65
N TRP A 142 9.03 1.13 8.62
CA TRP A 142 8.20 0.26 9.45
C TRP A 142 8.44 -1.23 9.17
N TYR A 143 8.54 -1.63 7.89
CA TYR A 143 8.83 -3.02 7.53
C TYR A 143 10.23 -3.45 7.97
N LEU A 144 11.21 -2.55 7.93
CA LEU A 144 12.57 -2.83 8.43
C LEU A 144 12.57 -3.06 9.95
N ASP A 145 11.80 -2.28 10.69
CA ASP A 145 11.77 -2.32 12.16
C ASP A 145 10.87 -3.44 12.72
N ASN A 146 9.94 -3.99 11.93
CA ASN A 146 8.91 -4.93 12.40
C ASN A 146 9.04 -6.35 11.80
N GLN A 147 10.27 -6.85 11.69
CA GLN A 147 10.57 -8.16 11.10
C GLN A 147 9.88 -9.33 11.82
N GLN A 148 9.65 -9.22 13.13
CA GLN A 148 8.92 -10.26 13.87
C GLN A 148 7.48 -10.38 13.39
N TRP A 149 6.79 -9.26 13.18
CA TRP A 149 5.42 -9.26 12.62
C TRP A 149 5.43 -9.86 11.20
N VAL A 150 6.37 -9.43 10.36
CA VAL A 150 6.52 -9.93 8.99
C VAL A 150 6.70 -11.46 9.00
N ASN A 151 7.59 -11.97 9.83
CA ASN A 151 7.85 -13.41 9.93
C ASN A 151 6.62 -14.18 10.42
N ASN A 152 5.88 -13.65 11.39
CA ASN A 152 4.65 -14.27 11.89
C ASN A 152 3.58 -14.36 10.79
N VAL A 153 3.41 -13.31 9.99
CA VAL A 153 2.45 -13.31 8.88
C VAL A 153 2.89 -14.26 7.75
N LYS A 154 4.21 -14.29 7.42
CA LYS A 154 4.78 -15.16 6.38
C LYS A 154 4.81 -16.65 6.78
N SER A 155 4.93 -16.97 8.06
CA SER A 155 5.08 -18.36 8.56
C SER A 155 3.83 -19.22 8.42
N GLY A 156 2.71 -18.67 7.95
CA GLY A 156 1.45 -19.40 7.80
C GLY A 156 0.65 -19.59 9.09
N SER A 157 1.16 -19.19 10.24
CA SER A 157 0.42 -19.25 11.52
C SER A 157 -0.93 -18.51 11.45
N TYR A 158 -1.00 -17.46 10.65
CA TYR A 158 -2.25 -16.76 10.37
C TYR A 158 -3.20 -17.60 9.49
N GLN A 159 -2.69 -18.33 8.50
CA GLN A 159 -3.48 -19.24 7.67
C GLN A 159 -4.02 -20.40 8.49
N ASP A 160 -3.20 -20.97 9.37
CA ASP A 160 -3.61 -22.02 10.31
C ASP A 160 -4.69 -21.51 11.28
N TRP A 161 -4.53 -20.26 11.76
CA TRP A 161 -5.53 -19.63 12.60
C TRP A 161 -6.86 -19.41 11.86
N ILE A 162 -6.83 -18.96 10.61
CA ILE A 162 -8.02 -18.79 9.76
C ILE A 162 -8.66 -20.16 9.50
N ALA A 163 -7.90 -21.17 9.11
CA ALA A 163 -8.42 -22.52 8.87
C ALA A 163 -9.15 -23.05 10.13
N LYS A 164 -8.52 -22.94 11.29
CA LYS A 164 -9.07 -23.39 12.57
C LYS A 164 -10.32 -22.63 13.00
N ASN A 165 -10.40 -21.32 12.72
CA ASN A 165 -11.51 -20.49 13.21
C ASN A 165 -12.66 -20.31 12.22
N TYR A 166 -12.43 -20.55 10.92
CA TYR A 166 -13.44 -20.32 9.87
C TYR A 166 -13.80 -21.56 9.06
N GLN A 167 -12.90 -22.56 8.92
CA GLN A 167 -13.19 -23.79 8.18
C GLN A 167 -13.74 -24.92 9.06
N GLU A 168 -13.39 -24.95 10.34
CA GLU A 168 -13.88 -25.94 11.31
C GLU A 168 -15.24 -25.56 11.96
N ARG A 169 -15.89 -24.48 11.51
CA ARG A 169 -17.22 -24.05 11.99
C ARG A 169 -18.40 -24.50 11.11
N ASN A 170 -18.20 -25.42 10.19
CA ASN A 170 -19.29 -26.05 9.41
C ASN A 170 -19.62 -27.42 9.97
#